data_cb4762f2698e161fdb1fda95035a2f7a
#
_entry.id   cb4762f2698e161fdb1fda95035a2f7a
#
_cell.length_a   1.000
_cell.length_b   1.000
_cell.length_c   1.000
_cell.angle_alpha   90.00
_cell.angle_beta   90.00
_cell.angle_gamma   90.00
#
_symmetry.space_group_name_H-M   'P 1'
#
loop_
_entity.id
_entity.type
_entity.pdbx_description
1 polymer ?
#
loop_
_entity_poly.entity_id
_entity_poly.type
_entity_poly.pdbx_seq_one_letter_code
_entity_poly.pdbx_strand_id
1 'polypeptide(L)'
;MQQQLGAVAAGAAFLDAFAVLHQKTYLDRAKELAAEIVQNHRGAQGGFLDISQTGPASLRIPISVLTQNALAAAFFVRLAELSGDVAHREHAVWAMKSFPNSHRQFGAFAAGFGHALGRLLALPLVVTIAGEPGSPEVRALARAA
;
A
#
# COMPACT_ATOMS: atom_id res chain seq x y z
N MET A 1 -1.06 -18.17 -10.32
CA MET A 1 -0.97 -16.70 -10.49
C MET A 1 -1.19 -16.07 -9.14
N GLN A 2 -0.35 -15.14 -8.76
CA GLN A 2 -0.29 -14.60 -7.40
C GLN A 2 -1.43 -13.58 -7.21
N GLN A 3 -2.50 -13.99 -6.53
CA GLN A 3 -3.71 -13.18 -6.35
C GLN A 3 -3.45 -11.90 -5.54
N GLN A 4 -2.66 -12.00 -4.47
CA GLN A 4 -2.29 -10.85 -3.66
C GLN A 4 -1.61 -9.75 -4.48
N LEU A 5 -0.63 -10.12 -5.32
CA LEU A 5 0.12 -9.15 -6.12
C LEU A 5 -0.80 -8.40 -7.10
N GLY A 6 -1.77 -9.11 -7.69
CA GLY A 6 -2.78 -8.48 -8.57
C GLY A 6 -3.62 -7.44 -7.86
N ALA A 7 -4.12 -7.76 -6.67
CA ALA A 7 -4.93 -6.83 -5.86
C ALA A 7 -4.11 -5.60 -5.41
N VAL A 8 -2.86 -5.80 -4.97
CA VAL A 8 -1.95 -4.70 -4.59
C VAL A 8 -1.66 -3.78 -5.78
N ALA A 9 -1.34 -4.35 -6.95
CA ALA A 9 -1.04 -3.57 -8.16
C ALA A 9 -2.25 -2.77 -8.63
N ALA A 10 -3.44 -3.39 -8.66
CA ALA A 10 -4.68 -2.70 -9.00
C ALA A 10 -5.02 -1.59 -7.99
N GLY A 11 -4.87 -1.85 -6.69
CA GLY A 11 -5.05 -0.86 -5.65
C GLY A 11 -4.11 0.35 -5.81
N ALA A 12 -2.83 0.11 -6.11
CA ALA A 12 -1.86 1.17 -6.36
C ALA A 12 -2.25 2.02 -7.59
N ALA A 13 -2.71 1.38 -8.68
CA ALA A 13 -3.17 2.08 -9.88
C ALA A 13 -4.41 2.95 -9.59
N PHE A 14 -5.34 2.49 -8.74
CA PHE A 14 -6.46 3.32 -8.31
C PHE A 14 -6.02 4.52 -7.46
N LEU A 15 -5.00 4.37 -6.61
CA LEU A 15 -4.42 5.51 -5.88
C LEU A 15 -3.74 6.50 -6.81
N ASP A 16 -3.08 6.05 -7.89
CA ASP A 16 -2.52 6.91 -8.92
C ASP A 16 -3.62 7.70 -9.63
N ALA A 17 -4.70 7.01 -10.04
CA ALA A 17 -5.84 7.65 -10.67
C ALA A 17 -6.51 8.67 -9.73
N PHE A 18 -6.66 8.35 -8.45
CA PHE A 18 -7.19 9.29 -7.46
C PHE A 18 -6.32 10.53 -7.30
N ALA A 19 -4.99 10.35 -7.21
CA ALA A 19 -4.06 11.47 -7.05
C ALA A 19 -4.08 12.47 -8.24
N VAL A 20 -4.37 11.97 -9.46
CA VAL A 20 -4.43 12.80 -10.67
C VAL A 20 -5.83 13.36 -10.93
N LEU A 21 -6.86 12.53 -10.77
CA LEU A 21 -8.23 12.87 -11.20
C LEU A 21 -9.09 13.41 -10.05
N HIS A 22 -8.67 13.24 -8.80
CA HIS A 22 -9.39 13.63 -7.57
C HIS A 22 -10.83 13.07 -7.49
N GLN A 23 -11.10 11.94 -8.17
CA GLN A 23 -12.39 11.29 -8.14
C GLN A 23 -12.43 10.24 -7.01
N LYS A 24 -13.32 10.46 -6.04
CA LYS A 24 -13.46 9.62 -4.84
C LYS A 24 -13.67 8.14 -5.16
N THR A 25 -14.31 7.82 -6.28
CA THR A 25 -14.56 6.44 -6.71
C THR A 25 -13.27 5.60 -6.78
N TYR A 26 -12.17 6.19 -7.22
CA TYR A 26 -10.88 5.48 -7.27
C TYR A 26 -10.33 5.19 -5.87
N LEU A 27 -10.47 6.14 -4.93
CA LEU A 27 -10.06 5.91 -3.54
C LEU A 27 -10.92 4.82 -2.88
N ASP A 28 -12.23 4.82 -3.14
CA ASP A 28 -13.15 3.81 -2.61
C ASP A 28 -12.79 2.41 -3.16
N ARG A 29 -12.45 2.29 -4.44
CA ARG A 29 -11.96 1.03 -5.04
C ARG A 29 -10.64 0.56 -4.44
N ALA A 30 -9.71 1.47 -4.18
CA ALA A 30 -8.47 1.12 -3.48
C ALA A 30 -8.73 0.58 -2.06
N LYS A 31 -9.69 1.17 -1.33
CA LYS A 31 -10.11 0.70 0.00
C LYS A 31 -10.76 -0.69 -0.05
N GLU A 32 -11.60 -0.96 -1.03
CA GLU A 32 -12.22 -2.29 -1.24
C GLU A 32 -11.14 -3.37 -1.44
N LEU A 33 -10.15 -3.10 -2.30
CA LEU A 33 -9.03 -4.02 -2.52
C LEU A 33 -8.15 -4.18 -1.27
N ALA A 34 -7.94 -3.11 -0.52
CA ALA A 34 -7.23 -3.17 0.76
C ALA A 34 -7.93 -4.11 1.76
N ALA A 35 -9.26 -4.00 1.87
CA ALA A 35 -10.06 -4.89 2.71
C ALA A 35 -9.97 -6.35 2.26
N GLU A 36 -10.03 -6.60 0.95
CA GLU A 36 -9.87 -7.94 0.36
C GLU A 36 -8.51 -8.54 0.70
N ILE A 37 -7.41 -7.77 0.56
CA ILE A 37 -6.05 -8.21 0.90
C ILE A 37 -5.98 -8.60 2.38
N VAL A 38 -6.51 -7.76 3.26
CA VAL A 38 -6.49 -8.01 4.71
C VAL A 38 -7.32 -9.25 5.05
N GLN A 39 -8.49 -9.41 4.44
CA GLN A 39 -9.39 -10.52 4.75
C GLN A 39 -8.86 -11.86 4.23
N ASN A 40 -8.29 -11.90 3.03
CA ASN A 40 -7.99 -13.15 2.33
C ASN A 40 -6.52 -13.57 2.38
N HIS A 41 -5.60 -12.64 2.62
CA HIS A 41 -4.17 -12.90 2.51
C HIS A 41 -3.37 -12.69 3.81
N ARG A 42 -4.01 -12.27 4.90
CA ARG A 42 -3.30 -11.96 6.15
C ARG A 42 -2.69 -13.20 6.77
N GLY A 43 -1.37 -13.25 6.91
CA GLY A 43 -0.65 -14.33 7.59
C GLY A 43 -0.84 -14.30 9.10
N ALA A 44 -0.80 -15.45 9.77
CA ALA A 44 -1.04 -15.54 11.22
C ALA A 44 0.07 -14.88 12.07
N GLN A 45 1.30 -14.87 11.59
CA GLN A 45 2.46 -14.37 12.33
C GLN A 45 3.02 -13.06 11.79
N GLY A 46 2.37 -12.47 10.82
CA GLY A 46 2.79 -11.27 10.11
C GLY A 46 2.83 -11.48 8.60
N GLY A 47 2.86 -10.37 7.86
CA GLY A 47 2.86 -10.38 6.41
C GLY A 47 1.54 -10.80 5.76
N PHE A 48 1.55 -10.70 4.45
CA PHE A 48 0.47 -11.20 3.60
C PHE A 48 1.00 -12.35 2.75
N LEU A 49 0.13 -13.34 2.54
CA LEU A 49 0.44 -14.57 1.81
C LEU A 49 0.14 -14.40 0.32
N ASP A 50 0.90 -15.06 -0.53
CA ASP A 50 0.79 -14.99 -1.99
C ASP A 50 -0.52 -15.52 -2.56
N ILE A 51 -1.16 -16.44 -1.83
CA ILE A 51 -2.47 -17.01 -2.17
C ILE A 51 -3.48 -16.81 -1.04
N SER A 52 -4.77 -16.73 -1.41
CA SER A 52 -5.86 -16.62 -0.44
C SER A 52 -5.93 -17.86 0.45
N GLN A 53 -6.23 -17.64 1.74
CA GLN A 53 -6.52 -18.72 2.69
C GLN A 53 -7.94 -19.26 2.55
N THR A 54 -8.82 -18.56 1.83
CA THR A 54 -10.21 -18.96 1.59
C THR A 54 -10.34 -19.60 0.21
N GLY A 55 -10.80 -20.84 0.16
CA GLY A 55 -11.01 -21.55 -1.11
C GLY A 55 -10.84 -23.06 -0.96
N PRO A 56 -11.08 -23.83 -2.04
CA PRO A 56 -10.83 -25.28 -2.02
C PRO A 56 -9.37 -25.53 -1.66
N ALA A 57 -9.15 -26.55 -0.83
CA ALA A 57 -7.83 -26.92 -0.33
C ALA A 57 -6.81 -26.95 -1.48
N SER A 58 -6.00 -25.91 -1.55
CA SER A 58 -4.93 -25.80 -2.52
C SER A 58 -3.81 -26.73 -2.09
N LEU A 59 -3.25 -27.51 -3.02
CA LEU A 59 -2.02 -28.27 -2.80
C LEU A 59 -0.79 -27.37 -2.61
N ARG A 60 -0.96 -26.05 -2.72
CA ARG A 60 0.11 -25.07 -2.51
C ARG A 60 0.14 -24.63 -1.06
N ILE A 61 1.33 -24.60 -0.49
CA ILE A 61 1.57 -24.02 0.83
C ILE A 61 1.63 -22.50 0.66
N PRO A 62 0.77 -21.72 1.35
CA PRO A 62 0.85 -20.26 1.31
C PRO A 62 2.20 -19.78 1.84
N ILE A 63 2.86 -18.89 1.11
CA ILE A 63 4.14 -18.32 1.51
C ILE A 63 4.07 -16.79 1.59
N SER A 64 4.87 -16.23 2.48
CA SER A 64 5.08 -14.80 2.56
C SER A 64 6.31 -14.42 1.73
N VAL A 65 6.12 -13.58 0.72
CA VAL A 65 7.18 -13.16 -0.21
C VAL A 65 7.61 -11.73 0.08
N LEU A 66 8.92 -11.51 0.29
CA LEU A 66 9.48 -10.21 0.66
C LEU A 66 9.05 -9.07 -0.27
N THR A 67 9.22 -9.25 -1.58
CA THR A 67 8.91 -8.22 -2.57
C THR A 67 7.43 -7.88 -2.63
N GLN A 68 6.56 -8.87 -2.49
CA GLN A 68 5.10 -8.68 -2.47
C GLN A 68 4.66 -7.94 -1.21
N ASN A 69 5.22 -8.28 -0.06
CA ASN A 69 4.93 -7.61 1.19
C ASN A 69 5.48 -6.17 1.23
N ALA A 70 6.62 -5.92 0.59
CA ALA A 70 7.12 -4.57 0.40
C ALA A 70 6.18 -3.70 -0.45
N LEU A 71 5.64 -4.25 -1.54
CA LEU A 71 4.64 -3.57 -2.37
C LEU A 71 3.33 -3.35 -1.63
N ALA A 72 2.87 -4.34 -0.86
CA ALA A 72 1.68 -4.21 -0.01
C ALA A 72 1.88 -3.11 1.06
N ALA A 73 3.04 -3.09 1.73
CA ALA A 73 3.35 -2.05 2.70
C ALA A 73 3.35 -0.65 2.06
N ALA A 74 3.97 -0.47 0.90
CA ALA A 74 3.97 0.81 0.17
C ALA A 74 2.55 1.24 -0.23
N PHE A 75 1.72 0.30 -0.69
CA PHE A 75 0.32 0.53 -1.00
C PHE A 75 -0.47 1.00 0.23
N PHE A 76 -0.35 0.30 1.37
CA PHE A 76 -1.08 0.66 2.58
C PHE A 76 -0.62 1.99 3.19
N VAL A 77 0.68 2.31 3.16
CA VAL A 77 1.18 3.63 3.57
C VAL A 77 0.54 4.73 2.73
N ARG A 78 0.56 4.56 1.41
CA ARG A 78 -0.01 5.53 0.50
C ARG A 78 -1.53 5.68 0.63
N LEU A 79 -2.22 4.56 0.88
CA LEU A 79 -3.65 4.57 1.14
C LEU A 79 -3.97 5.35 2.43
N ALA A 80 -3.18 5.18 3.49
CA ALA A 80 -3.31 5.95 4.72
C ALA A 80 -3.13 7.46 4.46
N GLU A 81 -2.10 7.84 3.70
CA GLU A 81 -1.80 9.23 3.35
C GLU A 81 -2.95 9.89 2.58
N LEU A 82 -3.49 9.21 1.57
CA LEU A 82 -4.53 9.76 0.70
C LEU A 82 -5.94 9.70 1.30
N SER A 83 -6.20 8.72 2.16
CA SER A 83 -7.52 8.58 2.81
C SER A 83 -7.64 9.32 4.15
N GLY A 84 -6.51 9.68 4.77
CA GLY A 84 -6.46 10.19 6.13
C GLY A 84 -6.72 9.13 7.22
N ASP A 85 -6.91 7.86 6.84
CA ASP A 85 -7.16 6.77 7.78
C ASP A 85 -5.85 6.09 8.20
N VAL A 86 -5.42 6.40 9.42
CA VAL A 86 -4.16 5.90 9.98
C VAL A 86 -4.17 4.38 10.22
N ALA A 87 -5.33 3.73 10.29
CA ALA A 87 -5.42 2.28 10.47
C ALA A 87 -4.72 1.50 9.33
N HIS A 88 -4.67 2.06 8.13
CA HIS A 88 -3.94 1.46 7.02
C HIS A 88 -2.42 1.37 7.27
N ARG A 89 -1.84 2.24 8.11
CA ARG A 89 -0.40 2.13 8.48
C ARG A 89 -0.13 0.87 9.30
N GLU A 90 -1.09 0.42 10.11
CA GLU A 90 -0.95 -0.85 10.85
C GLU A 90 -0.86 -2.05 9.91
N HIS A 91 -1.59 -2.02 8.79
CA HIS A 91 -1.48 -3.05 7.75
C HIS A 91 -0.11 -3.02 7.05
N ALA A 92 0.46 -1.83 6.84
CA ALA A 92 1.82 -1.71 6.32
C ALA A 92 2.86 -2.29 7.30
N VAL A 93 2.75 -1.98 8.59
CA VAL A 93 3.58 -2.60 9.64
C VAL A 93 3.43 -4.12 9.63
N TRP A 94 2.20 -4.61 9.50
CA TRP A 94 1.92 -6.05 9.44
C TRP A 94 2.60 -6.72 8.25
N ALA A 95 2.57 -6.10 7.06
CA ALA A 95 3.26 -6.57 5.87
C ALA A 95 4.77 -6.75 6.10
N MET A 96 5.39 -5.80 6.82
CA MET A 96 6.83 -5.80 7.06
C MET A 96 7.25 -6.77 8.18
N LYS A 97 6.33 -7.16 9.06
CA LYS A 97 6.61 -7.92 10.28
C LYS A 97 7.14 -9.33 10.02
N SER A 98 6.87 -9.93 8.85
CA SER A 98 7.40 -11.25 8.49
C SER A 98 8.91 -11.25 8.20
N PHE A 99 9.54 -10.08 8.06
CA PHE A 99 10.93 -9.98 7.58
C PHE A 99 11.84 -9.15 8.49
N PRO A 100 11.84 -9.35 9.83
CA PRO A 100 12.53 -8.45 10.76
C PRO A 100 14.03 -8.38 10.52
N ASN A 101 14.67 -9.47 10.09
CA ASN A 101 16.11 -9.56 9.86
C ASN A 101 16.49 -10.17 8.50
N SER A 102 15.56 -10.78 7.79
CA SER A 102 15.84 -11.54 6.57
C SER A 102 16.14 -10.64 5.37
N HIS A 103 15.74 -9.35 5.40
CA HIS A 103 16.01 -8.40 4.32
C HIS A 103 17.50 -8.30 3.95
N ARG A 104 18.41 -8.48 4.92
CA ARG A 104 19.87 -8.44 4.70
C ARG A 104 20.37 -9.55 3.78
N GLN A 105 19.67 -10.68 3.71
CA GLN A 105 20.03 -11.83 2.88
C GLN A 105 19.67 -11.64 1.41
N PHE A 106 18.80 -10.69 1.11
CA PHE A 106 18.27 -10.45 -0.23
C PHE A 106 19.07 -9.43 -1.05
N GLY A 107 20.08 -8.76 -0.48
CA GLY A 107 20.92 -7.78 -1.19
C GLY A 107 20.07 -6.71 -1.90
N ALA A 108 20.33 -6.50 -3.20
CA ALA A 108 19.62 -5.52 -4.02
C ALA A 108 18.11 -5.79 -4.13
N PHE A 109 17.66 -7.03 -3.99
CA PHE A 109 16.22 -7.37 -3.99
C PHE A 109 15.47 -6.83 -2.77
N ALA A 110 16.18 -6.42 -1.72
CA ALA A 110 15.57 -5.76 -0.57
C ALA A 110 15.34 -4.25 -0.77
N ALA A 111 15.71 -3.67 -1.91
CA ALA A 111 15.53 -2.22 -2.14
C ALA A 111 14.07 -1.78 -1.98
N GLY A 112 13.12 -2.53 -2.52
CA GLY A 112 11.69 -2.27 -2.35
C GLY A 112 11.25 -2.31 -0.89
N PHE A 113 11.80 -3.23 -0.10
CA PHE A 113 11.57 -3.31 1.34
C PHE A 113 12.11 -2.07 2.06
N GLY A 114 13.35 -1.65 1.76
CA GLY A 114 13.95 -0.44 2.31
C GLY A 114 13.15 0.82 1.95
N HIS A 115 12.67 0.92 0.72
CA HIS A 115 11.81 2.02 0.28
C HIS A 115 10.48 2.06 1.06
N ALA A 116 9.79 0.93 1.17
CA ALA A 116 8.53 0.84 1.92
C ALA A 116 8.74 1.17 3.41
N LEU A 117 9.82 0.70 4.01
CA LEU A 117 10.19 1.00 5.38
C LEU A 117 10.48 2.50 5.58
N GLY A 118 11.24 3.11 4.66
CA GLY A 118 11.52 4.55 4.69
C GLY A 118 10.24 5.38 4.69
N ARG A 119 9.30 5.06 3.81
CA ARG A 119 7.98 5.73 3.77
C ARG A 119 7.15 5.48 5.02
N LEU A 120 7.20 4.28 5.57
CA LEU A 120 6.48 3.94 6.80
C LEU A 120 7.00 4.72 8.01
N LEU A 121 8.30 4.96 8.09
CA LEU A 121 8.95 5.68 9.19
C LEU A 121 8.91 7.21 9.01
N ALA A 122 8.80 7.69 7.77
CA ALA A 122 8.70 9.12 7.49
C ALA A 122 7.37 9.69 7.97
N LEU A 123 7.41 10.90 8.50
CA LEU A 123 6.20 11.68 8.73
C LEU A 123 5.71 12.24 7.39
N PRO A 124 4.40 12.15 7.09
CA PRO A 124 3.87 12.73 5.87
C PRO A 124 4.02 14.25 5.89
N LEU A 125 4.54 14.82 4.79
CA LEU A 125 4.50 16.25 4.58
C LEU A 125 3.10 16.63 4.11
N VAL A 126 2.41 17.46 4.89
CA VAL A 126 1.09 17.99 4.53
C VAL A 126 1.26 19.44 4.09
N VAL A 127 0.91 19.72 2.84
CA VAL A 127 0.88 21.08 2.30
C VAL A 127 -0.56 21.53 2.21
N THR A 128 -0.90 22.59 2.96
CA THR A 128 -2.24 23.19 2.91
C THR A 128 -2.20 24.49 2.11
N ILE A 129 -2.98 24.54 1.03
CA ILE A 129 -3.12 25.74 0.19
C ILE A 129 -4.47 26.36 0.49
N ALA A 130 -4.46 27.57 1.06
CA ALA A 130 -5.67 28.33 1.35
C ALA A 130 -5.91 29.39 0.25
N GLY A 131 -7.14 29.48 -0.24
CA GLY A 131 -7.53 30.44 -1.27
C GLY A 131 -8.85 30.05 -1.92
N GLU A 132 -9.32 30.87 -2.85
CA GLU A 132 -10.53 30.58 -3.61
C GLU A 132 -10.31 29.39 -4.54
N PRO A 133 -11.12 28.31 -4.40
CA PRO A 133 -10.99 27.12 -5.23
C PRO A 133 -11.07 27.47 -6.72
N GLY A 134 -10.03 27.10 -7.48
CA GLY A 134 -9.99 27.32 -8.93
C GLY A 134 -9.37 28.64 -9.37
N SER A 135 -8.95 29.53 -8.45
CA SER A 135 -8.17 30.71 -8.82
C SER A 135 -6.84 30.33 -9.50
N PRO A 136 -6.30 31.17 -10.39
CA PRO A 136 -5.01 30.92 -11.05
C PRO A 136 -3.86 30.73 -10.06
N GLU A 137 -3.86 31.48 -8.96
CA GLU A 137 -2.85 31.47 -7.91
C GLU A 137 -2.86 30.13 -7.15
N VAL A 138 -4.05 29.66 -6.74
CA VAL A 138 -4.22 28.38 -6.05
C VAL A 138 -3.79 27.22 -6.97
N ARG A 139 -4.13 27.28 -8.26
CA ARG A 139 -3.70 26.26 -9.23
C ARG A 139 -2.18 26.27 -9.44
N ALA A 140 -1.57 27.45 -9.48
CA ALA A 140 -0.12 27.57 -9.62
C ALA A 140 0.61 26.98 -8.40
N LEU A 141 0.14 27.28 -7.17
CA LEU A 141 0.69 26.72 -5.94
C LEU A 141 0.50 25.19 -5.87
N ALA A 142 -0.69 24.69 -6.25
CA ALA A 142 -0.97 23.25 -6.26
C ALA A 142 -0.13 22.46 -7.28
N ARG A 143 0.37 23.11 -8.34
CA ARG A 143 1.29 22.48 -9.28
C ARG A 143 2.74 22.50 -8.82
N ALA A 144 3.09 23.43 -7.93
CA ALA A 144 4.44 23.59 -7.40
C ALA A 144 4.68 22.78 -6.13
N ALA A 145 3.62 22.32 -5.45
CA ALA A 145 3.66 21.49 -4.25
C ALA A 145 3.76 19.98 -4.57
#